data_32a08885fa94b50be4bae5c158ae61d3
#
_entry.id   32a08885fa94b50be4bae5c158ae61d3
#
_cell.length_a   1.000
_cell.length_b   1.000
_cell.length_c   1.000
_cell.angle_alpha   90.00
_cell.angle_beta   90.00
_cell.angle_gamma   90.00
#
_symmetry.space_group_name_H-M   'P 1'
#
loop_
_entity.id
_entity.type
_entity.pdbx_description
1 polymer ?
#
loop_
_entity_poly.entity_id
_entity_poly.type
_entity_poly.pdbx_seq_one_letter_code
_entity_poly.pdbx_strand_id
1 'polypeptide(L)'
;PGGVPLRRYLRLLALQGTFLLLGALALAADLGPVPGDVLALPVPGGFLSVTEAGQRRAALVTLRAFGGVSWMYALALTTPMAQLLELLQRWKLPKTLVELMFLTYRYLFLLWGLLESMSQAARCRLGWRNFSAGVRTSGAAASILLVRSLGQARRSLAAMEARCWRGDVSLEGTSPPEFTVRQALGVGMLTAGMALAWILAWRGGWP
;
A
#
# COMPACT_ATOMS: atom_id res chain seq x y z
N PRO A 1 -15.63 16.96 1.59
CA PRO A 1 -14.92 16.88 2.85
C PRO A 1 -15.38 15.66 3.64
N GLY A 2 -15.02 14.47 3.18
CA GLY A 2 -15.22 13.20 3.87
C GLY A 2 -14.07 12.99 4.84
N GLY A 3 -14.22 13.45 6.07
CA GLY A 3 -13.24 13.20 7.12
C GLY A 3 -13.07 11.70 7.27
N VAL A 4 -11.89 11.17 6.95
CA VAL A 4 -11.55 9.78 7.24
C VAL A 4 -11.72 9.58 8.74
N PRO A 5 -12.57 8.66 9.21
CA PRO A 5 -12.78 8.48 10.63
C PRO A 5 -11.44 8.03 11.26
N LEU A 6 -10.92 8.84 12.18
CA LEU A 6 -9.66 8.62 12.88
C LEU A 6 -9.55 7.17 13.41
N ARG A 7 -10.69 6.59 13.79
CA ARG A 7 -10.81 5.21 14.25
C ARG A 7 -10.40 4.19 13.17
N ARG A 8 -10.68 4.47 11.88
CA ARG A 8 -10.30 3.58 10.77
C ARG A 8 -8.80 3.66 10.51
N TYR A 9 -8.24 4.86 10.54
CA TYR A 9 -6.81 5.11 10.44
C TYR A 9 -6.02 4.44 11.58
N LEU A 10 -6.46 4.63 12.83
CA LEU A 10 -5.84 4.00 13.99
C LEU A 10 -5.91 2.47 13.96
N ARG A 11 -7.02 1.89 13.47
CA ARG A 11 -7.14 0.42 13.34
C ARG A 11 -6.14 -0.15 12.33
N LEU A 12 -5.95 0.53 11.20
CA LEU A 12 -4.97 0.12 10.18
C LEU A 12 -3.54 0.24 10.72
N LEU A 13 -3.24 1.33 11.41
CA LEU A 13 -1.96 1.53 12.08
C LEU A 13 -1.69 0.48 13.17
N ALA A 14 -2.70 0.11 13.95
CA ALA A 14 -2.57 -0.90 15.00
C ALA A 14 -2.25 -2.29 14.41
N LEU A 15 -2.93 -2.67 13.31
CA LEU A 15 -2.65 -3.93 12.62
C LEU A 15 -1.21 -4.00 12.11
N GLN A 16 -0.75 -2.92 11.49
CA GLN A 16 0.63 -2.82 10.99
C GLN A 16 1.64 -2.73 12.14
N GLY A 17 1.28 -2.02 13.20
CA GLY A 17 2.09 -1.88 14.42
C GLY A 17 2.40 -3.22 15.07
N THR A 18 1.45 -4.15 15.10
CA THR A 18 1.67 -5.51 15.60
C THR A 18 2.75 -6.24 14.80
N PHE A 19 2.71 -6.14 13.48
CA PHE A 19 3.74 -6.74 12.62
C PHE A 19 5.11 -6.08 12.81
N LEU A 20 5.15 -4.76 12.91
CA LEU A 20 6.38 -4.00 13.17
C LEU A 20 6.98 -4.33 14.53
N LEU A 21 6.16 -4.51 15.57
CA LEU A 21 6.63 -4.93 16.89
C LEU A 21 7.24 -6.33 16.85
N LEU A 22 6.61 -7.26 16.12
CA LEU A 22 7.16 -8.60 15.96
C LEU A 22 8.52 -8.57 15.24
N GLY A 23 8.64 -7.75 14.18
CA GLY A 23 9.90 -7.53 13.48
C GLY A 23 10.97 -6.85 14.34
N ALA A 24 10.56 -5.88 15.17
CA ALA A 24 11.45 -5.23 16.13
C ALA A 24 12.00 -6.21 17.17
N LEU A 25 11.14 -7.09 17.67
CA LEU A 25 11.53 -8.15 18.62
C LEU A 25 12.55 -9.10 17.98
N ALA A 26 12.29 -9.52 16.73
CA ALA A 26 13.22 -10.36 15.98
C ALA A 26 14.56 -9.70 15.72
N LEU A 27 14.55 -8.37 15.46
CA LEU A 27 15.76 -7.60 15.18
C LEU A 27 16.56 -7.27 16.46
N ALA A 28 15.85 -7.17 17.61
CA ALA A 28 16.49 -6.98 18.91
C ALA A 28 17.16 -8.25 19.43
N ALA A 29 16.68 -9.43 18.98
CA ALA A 29 17.25 -10.71 19.30
C ALA A 29 18.42 -11.02 18.35
N ASP A 30 19.63 -10.92 18.86
CA ASP A 30 20.87 -11.22 18.12
C ASP A 30 21.31 -12.66 18.43
N LEU A 31 21.58 -13.46 17.38
CA LEU A 31 22.11 -14.82 17.48
C LEU A 31 23.65 -14.73 17.44
N GLY A 32 24.27 -14.61 18.59
CA GLY A 32 25.72 -14.51 18.71
C GLY A 32 26.35 -15.68 19.49
N PRO A 33 27.65 -15.95 19.30
CA PRO A 33 28.37 -16.94 20.07
C PRO A 33 28.72 -16.49 21.50
N VAL A 34 28.46 -15.24 21.84
CA VAL A 34 28.80 -14.64 23.15
C VAL A 34 27.52 -14.19 23.86
N PRO A 35 27.34 -14.45 25.18
CA PRO A 35 26.21 -13.94 25.93
C PRO A 35 26.21 -12.42 25.95
N GLY A 36 25.06 -11.81 25.52
CA GLY A 36 24.88 -10.37 25.53
C GLY A 36 24.62 -9.84 26.93
N ASP A 37 24.87 -8.53 27.13
CA ASP A 37 24.88 -7.88 28.43
C ASP A 37 23.52 -7.78 29.13
N VAL A 38 22.38 -7.95 28.43
CA VAL A 38 21.05 -7.67 29.01
C VAL A 38 20.24 -8.93 29.28
N LEU A 39 20.19 -9.88 28.37
CA LEU A 39 19.49 -11.15 28.51
C LEU A 39 20.09 -12.18 27.57
N ALA A 40 20.51 -13.32 28.08
CA ALA A 40 21.01 -14.42 27.28
C ALA A 40 20.21 -15.69 27.54
N LEU A 41 19.57 -16.24 26.51
CA LEU A 41 18.88 -17.54 26.57
C LEU A 41 19.70 -18.58 25.78
N PRO A 42 20.09 -19.70 26.38
CA PRO A 42 20.80 -20.76 25.67
C PRO A 42 19.84 -21.47 24.70
N VAL A 43 20.17 -21.44 23.40
CA VAL A 43 19.42 -22.13 22.34
C VAL A 43 20.36 -23.16 21.70
N PRO A 44 19.89 -24.34 21.25
CA PRO A 44 20.75 -25.29 20.56
C PRO A 44 21.30 -24.65 19.27
N GLY A 45 22.57 -24.22 19.32
CA GLY A 45 23.27 -23.55 18.23
C GLY A 45 23.83 -22.16 18.54
N GLY A 46 23.63 -21.61 19.76
CA GLY A 46 24.15 -20.30 20.17
C GLY A 46 23.38 -19.68 21.33
N PHE A 47 23.69 -18.44 21.66
CA PHE A 47 22.94 -17.68 22.63
C PHE A 47 22.05 -16.66 21.93
N LEU A 48 20.76 -16.67 22.25
CA LEU A 48 19.82 -15.60 21.89
C LEU A 48 20.05 -14.47 22.89
N SER A 49 20.77 -13.44 22.47
CA SER A 49 21.13 -12.33 23.34
C SER A 49 20.49 -11.04 22.89
N VAL A 50 20.01 -10.26 23.84
CA VAL A 50 19.54 -8.90 23.59
C VAL A 50 20.67 -7.95 23.93
N THR A 51 21.31 -7.39 22.88
CA THR A 51 22.41 -6.45 22.99
C THR A 51 21.89 -5.03 22.93
N GLU A 52 22.48 -4.07 23.67
CA GLU A 52 22.10 -2.65 23.57
C GLU A 52 22.18 -2.12 22.14
N ALA A 53 23.18 -2.55 21.36
CA ALA A 53 23.33 -2.18 19.96
C ALA A 53 22.18 -2.73 19.10
N GLY A 54 21.74 -3.97 19.34
CA GLY A 54 20.60 -4.61 18.67
C GLY A 54 19.29 -3.90 19.01
N GLN A 55 19.07 -3.57 20.27
CA GLN A 55 17.89 -2.85 20.73
C GLN A 55 17.81 -1.44 20.12
N ARG A 56 18.91 -0.72 20.04
CA ARG A 56 18.98 0.59 19.40
C ARG A 56 18.70 0.52 17.90
N ARG A 57 19.26 -0.48 17.21
CA ARG A 57 18.97 -0.73 15.77
C ARG A 57 17.50 -1.07 15.55
N ALA A 58 16.94 -1.96 16.36
CA ALA A 58 15.54 -2.34 16.30
C ALA A 58 14.62 -1.13 16.50
N ALA A 59 14.87 -0.29 17.48
CA ALA A 59 14.10 0.92 17.74
C ALA A 59 14.15 1.90 16.57
N LEU A 60 15.32 2.15 15.99
CA LEU A 60 15.48 3.06 14.85
C LEU A 60 14.78 2.55 13.59
N VAL A 61 14.94 1.25 13.26
CA VAL A 61 14.30 0.63 12.09
C VAL A 61 12.78 0.65 12.25
N THR A 62 12.28 0.30 13.44
CA THR A 62 10.85 0.30 13.74
C THR A 62 10.25 1.71 13.64
N LEU A 63 10.93 2.71 14.18
CA LEU A 63 10.47 4.09 14.10
C LEU A 63 10.42 4.59 12.65
N ARG A 64 11.44 4.29 11.85
CA ARG A 64 11.47 4.62 10.41
C ARG A 64 10.37 3.91 9.64
N ALA A 65 10.18 2.62 9.86
CA ALA A 65 9.14 1.83 9.22
C ALA A 65 7.73 2.34 9.60
N PHE A 66 7.51 2.63 10.87
CA PHE A 66 6.24 3.20 11.35
C PHE A 66 5.94 4.56 10.73
N GLY A 67 6.94 5.44 10.63
CA GLY A 67 6.83 6.73 9.97
C GLY A 67 6.46 6.58 8.49
N GLY A 68 7.16 5.71 7.75
CA GLY A 68 6.89 5.45 6.32
C GLY A 68 5.49 4.89 6.06
N VAL A 69 5.06 3.92 6.87
CA VAL A 69 3.72 3.32 6.77
C VAL A 69 2.63 4.34 7.13
N SER A 70 2.84 5.13 8.17
CA SER A 70 1.91 6.18 8.58
C SER A 70 1.70 7.20 7.47
N TRP A 71 2.78 7.62 6.80
CA TRP A 71 2.73 8.52 5.66
C TRP A 71 1.99 7.92 4.46
N MET A 72 2.28 6.66 4.14
CA MET A 72 1.61 5.96 3.05
C MET A 72 0.09 5.84 3.28
N TYR A 73 -0.34 5.51 4.51
CA TYR A 73 -1.76 5.49 4.85
C TYR A 73 -2.40 6.87 4.82
N ALA A 74 -1.70 7.90 5.28
CA ALA A 74 -2.19 9.26 5.19
C ALA A 74 -2.45 9.64 3.73
N LEU A 75 -1.50 9.39 2.83
CA LEU A 75 -1.65 9.64 1.40
C LEU A 75 -2.81 8.83 0.80
N ALA A 76 -2.85 7.52 1.03
CA ALA A 76 -3.85 6.62 0.45
C ALA A 76 -5.29 6.93 0.90
N LEU A 77 -5.47 7.42 2.12
CA LEU A 77 -6.79 7.74 2.66
C LEU A 77 -7.25 9.18 2.37
N THR A 78 -6.33 10.10 2.13
CA THR A 78 -6.66 11.51 1.90
C THR A 78 -6.75 11.88 0.43
N THR A 79 -5.98 11.19 -0.44
CA THR A 79 -5.85 11.58 -1.84
C THR A 79 -6.58 10.59 -2.75
N PRO A 80 -7.70 10.98 -3.38
CA PRO A 80 -8.38 10.13 -4.36
C PRO A 80 -7.50 9.98 -5.61
N MET A 81 -7.60 8.82 -6.27
CA MET A 81 -6.74 8.46 -7.42
C MET A 81 -6.82 9.47 -8.57
N ALA A 82 -7.99 10.10 -8.78
CA ALA A 82 -8.15 11.12 -9.82
C ALA A 82 -7.20 12.32 -9.62
N GLN A 83 -7.01 12.76 -8.39
CA GLN A 83 -6.08 13.86 -8.06
C GLN A 83 -4.62 13.47 -8.25
N LEU A 84 -4.28 12.19 -7.96
CA LEU A 84 -2.93 11.68 -8.25
C LEU A 84 -2.64 11.69 -9.75
N LEU A 85 -3.60 11.29 -10.58
CA LEU A 85 -3.46 11.30 -12.02
C LEU A 85 -3.30 12.71 -12.57
N GLU A 86 -4.05 13.69 -12.04
CA GLU A 86 -3.90 15.10 -12.40
C GLU A 86 -2.51 15.64 -12.03
N LEU A 87 -1.99 15.28 -10.85
CA LEU A 87 -0.65 15.62 -10.43
C LEU A 87 0.42 15.05 -11.38
N LEU A 88 0.24 13.79 -11.80
CA LEU A 88 1.15 13.14 -12.74
C LEU A 88 1.14 13.83 -14.11
N GLN A 89 -0.02 14.33 -14.59
CA GLN A 89 -0.08 15.15 -15.80
C GLN A 89 0.73 16.45 -15.68
N ARG A 90 0.64 17.11 -14.52
CA ARG A 90 1.41 18.33 -14.25
C ARG A 90 2.93 18.09 -14.23
N TRP A 91 3.38 16.89 -13.90
CA TRP A 91 4.81 16.51 -13.91
C TRP A 91 5.34 16.18 -15.32
N LYS A 92 4.62 16.59 -16.39
CA LYS A 92 5.02 16.39 -17.79
C LYS A 92 5.23 14.92 -18.20
N LEU A 93 4.56 13.98 -17.53
CA LEU A 93 4.49 12.61 -18.01
C LEU A 93 3.81 12.54 -19.38
N PRO A 94 4.20 11.61 -20.26
CA PRO A 94 3.55 11.42 -21.55
C PRO A 94 2.04 11.21 -21.36
N LYS A 95 1.24 11.96 -22.12
CA LYS A 95 -0.23 11.93 -22.05
C LYS A 95 -0.78 10.49 -22.13
N THR A 96 -0.23 9.69 -23.02
CA THR A 96 -0.60 8.28 -23.23
C THR A 96 -0.48 7.45 -21.96
N LEU A 97 0.56 7.69 -21.13
CA LEU A 97 0.72 6.95 -19.86
C LEU A 97 -0.38 7.32 -18.87
N VAL A 98 -0.74 8.59 -18.76
CA VAL A 98 -1.77 9.05 -17.84
C VAL A 98 -3.14 8.52 -18.26
N GLU A 99 -3.43 8.52 -19.56
CA GLU A 99 -4.64 7.89 -20.13
C GLU A 99 -4.71 6.39 -19.80
N LEU A 100 -3.60 5.70 -19.99
CA LEU A 100 -3.52 4.26 -19.69
C LEU A 100 -3.74 3.97 -18.21
N MET A 101 -3.19 4.80 -17.33
CA MET A 101 -3.42 4.72 -15.88
C MET A 101 -4.88 4.97 -15.53
N PHE A 102 -5.52 5.99 -16.13
CA PHE A 102 -6.93 6.29 -15.91
C PHE A 102 -7.84 5.14 -16.36
N LEU A 103 -7.62 4.61 -17.56
CA LEU A 103 -8.35 3.46 -18.07
C LEU A 103 -8.14 2.22 -17.20
N THR A 104 -6.90 1.96 -16.79
CA THR A 104 -6.58 0.83 -15.90
C THR A 104 -7.32 0.95 -14.58
N TYR A 105 -7.32 2.13 -13.96
CA TYR A 105 -8.04 2.38 -12.72
C TYR A 105 -9.55 2.15 -12.86
N ARG A 106 -10.16 2.65 -13.94
CA ARG A 106 -11.57 2.42 -14.24
C ARG A 106 -11.91 0.95 -14.43
N TYR A 107 -11.08 0.22 -15.20
CA TYR A 107 -11.32 -1.20 -15.46
C TYR A 107 -11.04 -2.08 -14.25
N LEU A 108 -10.18 -1.67 -13.35
CA LEU A 108 -9.93 -2.40 -12.10
C LEU A 108 -11.21 -2.59 -11.30
N PHE A 109 -12.01 -1.55 -11.10
CA PHE A 109 -13.29 -1.68 -10.39
C PHE A 109 -14.33 -2.51 -11.14
N LEU A 110 -14.36 -2.38 -12.47
CA LEU A 110 -15.27 -3.16 -13.29
C LEU A 110 -14.93 -4.66 -13.21
N LEU A 111 -13.65 -5.02 -13.30
CA LEU A 111 -13.20 -6.40 -13.18
C LEU A 111 -13.33 -6.92 -11.75
N TRP A 112 -13.15 -6.06 -10.74
CA TRP A 112 -13.39 -6.43 -9.34
C TRP A 112 -14.83 -6.87 -9.11
N GLY A 113 -15.81 -6.09 -9.57
CA GLY A 113 -17.23 -6.48 -9.46
C GLY A 113 -17.54 -7.81 -10.18
N LEU A 114 -16.90 -8.06 -11.34
CA LEU A 114 -17.02 -9.32 -12.04
C LEU A 114 -16.41 -10.48 -11.26
N LEU A 115 -15.22 -10.29 -10.67
CA LEU A 115 -14.56 -11.28 -9.84
C LEU A 115 -15.39 -11.63 -8.59
N GLU A 116 -15.99 -10.63 -7.96
CA GLU A 116 -16.86 -10.83 -6.80
C GLU A 116 -18.08 -11.68 -7.15
N SER A 117 -18.76 -11.36 -8.25
CA SER A 117 -19.88 -12.16 -8.77
C SER A 117 -19.47 -13.60 -9.07
N MET A 118 -18.33 -13.81 -9.72
CA MET A 118 -17.80 -15.16 -10.00
C MET A 118 -17.43 -15.90 -8.72
N SER A 119 -16.85 -15.21 -7.75
CA SER A 119 -16.50 -15.78 -6.45
C SER A 119 -17.76 -16.22 -5.68
N GLN A 120 -18.82 -15.42 -5.69
CA GLN A 120 -20.10 -15.79 -5.09
C GLN A 120 -20.71 -17.02 -5.76
N ALA A 121 -20.73 -17.06 -7.10
CA ALA A 121 -21.22 -18.22 -7.83
C ALA A 121 -20.40 -19.50 -7.53
N ALA A 122 -19.08 -19.36 -7.39
CA ALA A 122 -18.20 -20.47 -7.03
C ALA A 122 -18.46 -20.96 -5.59
N ARG A 123 -18.76 -20.06 -4.65
CA ARG A 123 -19.15 -20.43 -3.28
C ARG A 123 -20.42 -21.26 -3.26
N CYS A 124 -21.45 -20.88 -4.03
CA CYS A 124 -22.69 -21.64 -4.15
C CYS A 124 -22.47 -23.07 -4.71
N ARG A 125 -21.41 -23.25 -5.52
CA ARG A 125 -21.04 -24.53 -6.13
C ARG A 125 -19.97 -25.30 -5.30
N LEU A 126 -19.71 -24.92 -4.05
CA LEU A 126 -18.69 -25.52 -3.18
C LEU A 126 -17.27 -25.48 -3.78
N GLY A 127 -16.97 -24.51 -4.64
CA GLY A 127 -15.67 -24.36 -5.29
C GLY A 127 -14.51 -24.11 -4.35
N TRP A 128 -14.78 -23.77 -3.08
CA TRP A 128 -13.79 -23.50 -2.04
C TRP A 128 -13.74 -24.56 -0.94
N ARG A 129 -14.35 -25.74 -1.19
CA ARG A 129 -14.47 -26.78 -0.17
C ARG A 129 -13.11 -27.31 0.32
N ASN A 130 -12.15 -27.50 -0.59
CA ASN A 130 -10.82 -28.02 -0.33
C ASN A 130 -9.77 -27.11 -0.98
N PHE A 131 -8.51 -27.17 -0.51
CA PHE A 131 -7.40 -26.41 -1.07
C PHE A 131 -7.26 -26.64 -2.59
N SER A 132 -7.29 -27.90 -3.03
CA SER A 132 -7.21 -28.25 -4.46
C SER A 132 -8.39 -27.68 -5.27
N ALA A 133 -9.61 -27.75 -4.75
CA ALA A 133 -10.78 -27.13 -5.38
C ALA A 133 -10.65 -25.62 -5.44
N GLY A 134 -10.13 -24.99 -4.39
CA GLY A 134 -9.87 -23.54 -4.35
C GLY A 134 -8.87 -23.09 -5.42
N VAL A 135 -7.75 -23.78 -5.56
CA VAL A 135 -6.75 -23.50 -6.61
C VAL A 135 -7.36 -23.63 -8.00
N ARG A 136 -8.10 -24.71 -8.26
CA ARG A 136 -8.77 -24.93 -9.55
C ARG A 136 -9.81 -23.84 -9.84
N THR A 137 -10.60 -23.46 -8.84
CA THR A 137 -11.61 -22.40 -8.97
C THR A 137 -10.93 -21.04 -9.25
N SER A 138 -9.84 -20.72 -8.55
CA SER A 138 -9.07 -19.49 -8.79
C SER A 138 -8.48 -19.45 -10.19
N GLY A 139 -7.91 -20.57 -10.68
CA GLY A 139 -7.38 -20.68 -12.04
C GLY A 139 -8.46 -20.50 -13.11
N ALA A 140 -9.62 -21.13 -12.93
CA ALA A 140 -10.75 -20.97 -13.83
C ALA A 140 -11.27 -19.51 -13.82
N ALA A 141 -11.38 -18.88 -12.64
CA ALA A 141 -11.78 -17.49 -12.52
C ALA A 141 -10.81 -16.56 -13.23
N ALA A 142 -9.50 -16.75 -13.04
CA ALA A 142 -8.47 -15.96 -13.72
C ALA A 142 -8.54 -16.09 -15.25
N SER A 143 -8.71 -17.31 -15.77
CA SER A 143 -8.85 -17.55 -17.21
C SER A 143 -10.08 -16.84 -17.80
N ILE A 144 -11.22 -16.94 -17.12
CA ILE A 144 -12.46 -16.27 -17.56
C ILE A 144 -12.32 -14.74 -17.48
N LEU A 145 -11.69 -14.23 -16.42
CA LEU A 145 -11.42 -12.80 -16.29
C LEU A 145 -10.55 -12.28 -17.42
N LEU A 146 -9.49 -13.03 -17.79
CA LEU A 146 -8.61 -12.64 -18.89
C LEU A 146 -9.39 -12.53 -20.21
N VAL A 147 -10.16 -13.56 -20.57
CA VAL A 147 -10.97 -13.55 -21.80
C VAL A 147 -12.00 -12.41 -21.80
N ARG A 148 -12.68 -12.20 -20.67
CA ARG A 148 -13.67 -11.13 -20.54
C ARG A 148 -13.02 -9.74 -20.57
N SER A 149 -11.83 -9.55 -19.96
CA SER A 149 -11.11 -8.29 -19.99
C SER A 149 -10.67 -7.91 -21.41
N LEU A 150 -10.17 -8.87 -22.19
CA LEU A 150 -9.84 -8.65 -23.60
C LEU A 150 -11.07 -8.29 -24.44
N GLY A 151 -12.19 -8.99 -24.23
CA GLY A 151 -13.45 -8.64 -24.87
C GLY A 151 -13.95 -7.26 -24.49
N GLN A 152 -13.80 -6.87 -23.23
CA GLN A 152 -14.17 -5.53 -22.75
C GLN A 152 -13.27 -4.45 -23.34
N ALA A 153 -11.96 -4.69 -23.42
CA ALA A 153 -11.02 -3.75 -24.04
C ALA A 153 -11.37 -3.46 -25.49
N ARG A 154 -11.66 -4.50 -26.27
CA ARG A 154 -12.10 -4.34 -27.68
C ARG A 154 -13.39 -3.54 -27.80
N ARG A 155 -14.40 -3.84 -26.99
CA ARG A 155 -15.68 -3.08 -27.00
C ARG A 155 -15.48 -1.63 -26.61
N SER A 156 -14.64 -1.36 -25.62
CA SER A 156 -14.33 0.01 -25.19
C SER A 156 -13.61 0.79 -26.27
N LEU A 157 -12.64 0.15 -26.94
CA LEU A 157 -11.93 0.80 -28.05
C LEU A 157 -12.90 1.15 -29.18
N ALA A 158 -13.72 0.21 -29.62
CA ALA A 158 -14.74 0.47 -30.65
C ALA A 158 -15.72 1.58 -30.23
N ALA A 159 -16.13 1.63 -28.96
CA ALA A 159 -17.00 2.68 -28.46
C ALA A 159 -16.31 4.06 -28.42
N MET A 160 -15.00 4.13 -28.15
CA MET A 160 -14.23 5.37 -28.20
C MET A 160 -14.06 5.85 -29.65
N GLU A 161 -13.74 4.95 -30.57
CA GLU A 161 -13.65 5.24 -32.01
C GLU A 161 -14.98 5.78 -32.56
N ALA A 162 -16.10 5.16 -32.21
CA ALA A 162 -17.42 5.63 -32.59
C ALA A 162 -17.79 7.03 -32.06
N ARG A 163 -17.13 7.47 -30.98
CA ARG A 163 -17.27 8.82 -30.41
C ARG A 163 -16.21 9.79 -30.90
N CYS A 164 -15.50 9.45 -31.96
CA CYS A 164 -14.42 10.28 -32.52
C CYS A 164 -13.31 10.62 -31.49
N TRP A 165 -12.99 9.70 -30.58
CA TRP A 165 -11.94 9.90 -29.61
C TRP A 165 -10.57 10.07 -30.31
N ARG A 166 -9.85 11.15 -29.95
CA ARG A 166 -8.58 11.55 -30.56
C ARG A 166 -7.36 11.34 -29.66
N GLY A 167 -7.49 10.51 -28.63
CA GLY A 167 -6.37 10.28 -27.70
C GLY A 167 -6.21 11.39 -26.67
N ASP A 168 -7.28 12.05 -26.28
CA ASP A 168 -7.25 13.08 -25.22
C ASP A 168 -8.36 12.80 -24.20
N VAL A 169 -7.97 12.30 -23.04
CA VAL A 169 -8.86 12.20 -21.87
C VAL A 169 -8.68 13.48 -21.08
N SER A 170 -9.57 14.46 -21.31
CA SER A 170 -9.61 15.63 -20.46
C SER A 170 -10.08 15.23 -19.06
N LEU A 171 -9.17 15.24 -18.10
CA LEU A 171 -9.48 15.14 -16.67
C LEU A 171 -9.99 16.49 -16.12
N GLU A 172 -10.35 17.42 -17.02
CA GLU A 172 -10.94 18.71 -16.70
C GLU A 172 -12.30 18.50 -16.01
N GLY A 173 -12.33 18.63 -14.72
CA GLY A 173 -13.56 18.56 -13.92
C GLY A 173 -13.33 18.26 -12.45
N THR A 174 -12.14 17.89 -12.08
CA THR A 174 -11.78 17.78 -10.67
C THR A 174 -11.24 19.13 -10.25
N SER A 175 -12.08 19.95 -9.60
CA SER A 175 -11.59 21.19 -9.00
C SER A 175 -10.35 20.87 -8.17
N PRO A 176 -9.25 21.63 -8.31
CA PRO A 176 -8.06 21.40 -7.50
C PRO A 176 -8.51 21.35 -6.03
N PRO A 177 -8.07 20.36 -5.27
CA PRO A 177 -8.45 20.27 -3.87
C PRO A 177 -8.05 21.58 -3.21
N GLU A 178 -9.02 22.29 -2.63
CA GLU A 178 -8.71 23.40 -1.74
C GLU A 178 -7.92 22.80 -0.57
N PHE A 179 -6.61 22.98 -0.63
CA PHE A 179 -5.74 22.59 0.48
C PHE A 179 -6.14 23.40 1.70
N THR A 180 -6.93 22.80 2.55
CA THR A 180 -7.28 23.40 3.83
C THR A 180 -6.00 23.51 4.65
N VAL A 181 -5.75 24.69 5.24
CA VAL A 181 -4.58 24.98 6.07
C VAL A 181 -4.33 23.90 7.13
N ARG A 182 -5.38 23.26 7.64
CA ARG A 182 -5.28 22.12 8.57
C ARG A 182 -4.63 20.88 7.94
N GLN A 183 -4.85 20.63 6.65
CA GLN A 183 -4.22 19.49 5.94
C GLN A 183 -2.75 19.80 5.67
N ALA A 184 -2.42 21.02 5.28
CA ALA A 184 -1.04 21.47 5.09
C ALA A 184 -0.25 21.42 6.42
N LEU A 185 -0.86 21.82 7.54
CA LEU A 185 -0.27 21.71 8.87
C LEU A 185 -0.06 20.26 9.29
N GLY A 186 -1.02 19.37 9.06
CA GLY A 186 -0.89 17.94 9.36
C GLY A 186 0.25 17.28 8.58
N VAL A 187 0.34 17.58 7.28
CA VAL A 187 1.42 17.11 6.41
C VAL A 187 2.77 17.69 6.86
N GLY A 188 2.80 18.98 7.15
CA GLY A 188 4.01 19.67 7.66
C GLY A 188 4.53 19.09 8.98
N MET A 189 3.62 18.76 9.89
CA MET A 189 3.99 18.18 11.20
C MET A 189 4.54 16.76 11.06
N LEU A 190 3.95 15.93 10.16
CA LEU A 190 4.45 14.59 9.87
C LEU A 190 5.80 14.60 9.17
N THR A 191 5.99 15.50 8.18
CA THR A 191 7.30 15.65 7.50
C THR A 191 8.37 16.18 8.43
N ALA A 192 8.05 17.15 9.30
CA ALA A 192 8.97 17.67 10.30
C ALA A 192 9.36 16.59 11.31
N GLY A 193 8.41 15.79 11.78
CA GLY A 193 8.67 14.66 12.68
C GLY A 193 9.59 13.60 12.06
N MET A 194 9.38 13.25 10.79
CA MET A 194 10.27 12.33 10.07
C MET A 194 11.67 12.91 9.84
N ALA A 195 11.77 14.19 9.47
CA ALA A 195 13.04 14.86 9.29
C ALA A 195 13.83 14.94 10.62
N LEU A 196 13.14 15.22 11.71
CA LEU A 196 13.73 15.27 13.04
C LEU A 196 14.22 13.88 13.49
N ALA A 197 13.43 12.84 13.25
CA ALA A 197 13.84 11.46 13.52
C ALA A 197 15.05 11.06 12.66
N TRP A 198 15.11 11.51 11.42
CA TRP A 198 16.25 11.26 10.52
C TRP A 198 17.51 11.99 10.97
N ILE A 199 17.40 13.26 11.39
CA ILE A 199 18.52 14.07 11.91
C ILE A 199 19.04 13.50 13.23
N LEU A 200 18.15 13.07 14.12
CA LEU A 200 18.54 12.46 15.40
C LEU A 200 19.26 11.11 15.16
N ALA A 201 18.78 10.33 14.18
CA ALA A 201 19.45 9.10 13.78
C ALA A 201 20.84 9.36 13.18
N TRP A 202 21.00 10.44 12.42
CA TRP A 202 22.29 10.81 11.81
C TRP A 202 23.28 11.37 12.82
N ARG A 203 22.80 12.16 13.80
CA ARG A 203 23.65 12.66 14.92
C ARG A 203 24.04 11.58 15.92
N GLY A 204 23.32 10.46 15.96
CA GLY A 204 23.62 9.32 16.84
C GLY A 204 24.79 8.46 16.39
N GLY A 205 25.58 8.88 15.40
CA GLY A 205 26.82 8.23 14.96
C GLY A 205 26.54 6.88 14.28
N TRP A 206 26.37 6.91 12.97
CA TRP A 206 26.56 5.72 12.14
C TRP A 206 28.05 5.57 11.86
N PRO A 207 28.63 4.38 12.12
CA PRO A 207 29.85 4.01 11.43
C PRO A 207 29.53 3.73 9.97
#